data_fc84c8d2ea7edbf0dac88e480535b477
#
_entry.id   fc84c8d2ea7edbf0dac88e480535b477
#
_cell.length_a   1.000
_cell.length_b   1.000
_cell.length_c   1.000
_cell.angle_alpha   90.00
_cell.angle_beta   90.00
_cell.angle_gamma   90.00
#
_symmetry.space_group_name_H-M   'P 1'
#
loop_
_entity.id
_entity.type
_entity.pdbx_description
1 polymer ?
#
loop_
_entity_poly.entity_id
_entity_poly.type
_entity_poly.pdbx_seq_one_letter_code
_entity_poly.pdbx_strand_id
1 'polypeptide(L)'
;VPFDLNEFKDSLKIKDVIGEKGFNTLERKSIRPCLDVNGIWGGYTEEGSKTVIPSKAYAKISMRLVSNQNWKKISSLFTEHMKKITPKGMEIKINEHHGGQPYLTSTDSKAYLAASKAYFTVFNKQPFAIKDGGSIPIIAQFEKELGVKTILMGFGLDSDAIHSPNEHFGLSNFYNGIETIANFYKFYNQ
;
A
#
# COMPACT_ATOMS: atom_id res chain seq x y z
N VAL A 1 0.09 14.23 -10.79
CA VAL A 1 -1.15 14.06 -10.00
C VAL A 1 -1.29 15.29 -9.10
N PRO A 2 -2.44 15.98 -9.12
CA PRO A 2 -2.68 17.06 -8.16
C PRO A 2 -2.62 16.53 -6.73
N PHE A 3 -1.95 17.28 -5.84
CA PHE A 3 -1.85 16.93 -4.43
C PHE A 3 -1.68 18.22 -3.62
N ASP A 4 -2.59 18.47 -2.70
CA ASP A 4 -2.52 19.57 -1.74
C ASP A 4 -2.07 19.06 -0.37
N LEU A 5 -0.92 19.50 0.09
CA LEU A 5 -0.35 19.08 1.37
C LEU A 5 -1.14 19.63 2.56
N ASN A 6 -1.76 20.81 2.43
CA ASN A 6 -2.52 21.39 3.52
C ASN A 6 -3.85 20.64 3.69
N GLU A 7 -4.56 20.39 2.58
CA GLU A 7 -5.76 19.56 2.58
C GLU A 7 -5.48 18.16 3.18
N PHE A 8 -4.36 17.54 2.79
CA PHE A 8 -3.92 16.26 3.36
C PHE A 8 -3.67 16.34 4.87
N LYS A 9 -2.99 17.37 5.35
CA LYS A 9 -2.76 17.56 6.79
C LYS A 9 -4.04 17.81 7.56
N ASP A 10 -4.94 18.61 7.01
CA ASP A 10 -6.21 18.95 7.63
C ASP A 10 -7.13 17.73 7.73
N SER A 11 -7.19 16.90 6.68
CA SER A 11 -7.98 15.66 6.68
C SER A 11 -7.52 14.66 7.75
N LEU A 12 -6.22 14.59 8.01
CA LEU A 12 -5.61 13.74 9.02
C LEU A 12 -5.52 14.40 10.41
N LYS A 13 -5.85 15.69 10.54
CA LYS A 13 -5.70 16.49 11.76
C LYS A 13 -4.27 16.48 12.32
N ILE A 14 -3.27 16.52 11.44
CA ILE A 14 -1.86 16.54 11.80
C ILE A 14 -1.23 17.90 11.49
N LYS A 15 -0.26 18.30 12.30
CA LYS A 15 0.42 19.59 12.15
C LYS A 15 1.47 19.58 11.05
N ASP A 16 2.15 18.44 10.87
CA ASP A 16 3.23 18.31 9.90
C ASP A 16 3.40 16.87 9.42
N VAL A 17 4.18 16.69 8.34
CA VAL A 17 4.52 15.39 7.76
C VAL A 17 6.01 15.14 7.94
N ILE A 18 6.37 13.90 8.32
CA ILE A 18 7.75 13.43 8.41
C ILE A 18 7.97 12.26 7.45
N GLY A 19 9.21 12.01 7.11
CA GLY A 19 9.57 10.85 6.28
C GLY A 19 10.91 11.06 5.58
N GLU A 20 11.18 10.25 4.58
CA GLU A 20 12.43 10.22 3.84
C GLU A 20 12.75 11.58 3.21
N LYS A 21 13.97 12.07 3.44
CA LYS A 21 14.45 13.35 2.87
C LYS A 21 14.58 13.24 1.34
N GLY A 22 14.27 14.33 0.65
CA GLY A 22 14.37 14.40 -0.81
C GLY A 22 13.15 13.91 -1.58
N PHE A 23 12.14 13.41 -0.88
CA PHE A 23 10.87 12.97 -1.47
C PHE A 23 9.70 13.70 -0.83
N ASN A 24 8.71 14.10 -1.65
CA ASN A 24 7.48 14.70 -1.17
C ASN A 24 6.50 13.63 -0.60
N THR A 25 5.41 14.07 0.01
CA THR A 25 4.44 13.16 0.66
C THR A 25 3.81 12.19 -0.33
N LEU A 26 3.48 12.64 -1.54
CA LEU A 26 2.89 11.77 -2.56
C LEU A 26 3.88 10.69 -3.01
N GLU A 27 5.15 11.05 -3.22
CA GLU A 27 6.21 10.10 -3.58
C GLU A 27 6.44 9.08 -2.46
N ARG A 28 6.49 9.53 -1.21
CA ARG A 28 6.67 8.64 -0.05
C ARG A 28 5.55 7.60 0.08
N LYS A 29 4.30 7.99 -0.17
CA LYS A 29 3.16 7.07 -0.07
C LYS A 29 2.99 6.15 -1.28
N SER A 30 3.67 6.40 -2.42
CA SER A 30 3.41 5.71 -3.69
C SER A 30 4.61 4.98 -4.28
N ILE A 31 5.77 5.63 -4.37
CA ILE A 31 6.94 5.09 -5.10
C ILE A 31 8.13 4.75 -4.20
N ARG A 32 8.05 5.10 -2.92
CA ARG A 32 9.10 4.74 -1.96
C ARG A 32 8.68 3.54 -1.12
N PRO A 33 9.61 2.63 -0.82
CA PRO A 33 9.34 1.53 0.10
C PRO A 33 9.18 2.08 1.52
N CYS A 34 8.38 1.40 2.34
CA CYS A 34 8.30 1.73 3.76
C CYS A 34 8.41 0.47 4.63
N LEU A 35 8.77 0.71 5.87
CA LEU A 35 8.75 -0.26 6.96
C LEU A 35 7.90 0.32 8.07
N ASP A 36 6.84 -0.39 8.41
CA ASP A 36 5.87 0.03 9.42
C ASP A 36 5.92 -0.90 10.63
N VAL A 37 5.99 -0.31 11.81
CA VAL A 37 5.83 -1.04 13.07
C VAL A 37 4.33 -1.04 13.41
N ASN A 38 3.64 -2.11 13.05
CA ASN A 38 2.20 -2.24 13.23
C ASN A 38 1.77 -2.53 14.67
N GLY A 39 2.70 -2.97 15.48
CA GLY A 39 2.47 -3.20 16.91
C GLY A 39 3.78 -3.39 17.64
N ILE A 40 3.85 -2.90 18.86
CA ILE A 40 4.97 -3.09 19.77
C ILE A 40 4.42 -3.24 21.18
N TRP A 41 4.87 -4.26 21.92
CA TRP A 41 4.44 -4.49 23.27
C TRP A 41 5.48 -5.26 24.07
N GLY A 42 5.38 -5.19 25.37
CA GLY A 42 6.24 -5.88 26.33
C GLY A 42 6.03 -5.34 27.73
N GLY A 43 6.53 -6.04 28.73
CA GLY A 43 6.37 -5.64 30.12
C GLY A 43 4.95 -5.87 30.64
N TYR A 44 4.60 -5.08 31.66
CA TYR A 44 3.28 -5.12 32.29
C TYR A 44 2.34 -4.14 31.57
N THR A 45 1.22 -4.64 31.09
CA THR A 45 0.27 -3.88 30.26
C THR A 45 -1.12 -3.73 30.89
N GLU A 46 -1.31 -4.24 32.12
CA GLU A 46 -2.57 -4.09 32.87
C GLU A 46 -2.61 -2.77 33.66
N GLU A 47 -3.75 -2.46 34.25
CA GLU A 47 -3.96 -1.25 35.03
C GLU A 47 -3.05 -1.25 36.29
N GLY A 48 -2.56 -0.06 36.64
CA GLY A 48 -1.67 0.15 37.79
C GLY A 48 -0.19 0.06 37.44
N SER A 49 0.65 0.18 38.47
CA SER A 49 2.10 0.11 38.32
C SER A 49 2.65 -1.22 38.85
N LYS A 50 3.59 -1.79 38.11
CA LYS A 50 4.32 -2.99 38.56
C LYS A 50 5.82 -2.82 38.28
N THR A 51 6.62 -2.83 39.34
CA THR A 51 8.08 -2.75 39.27
C THR A 51 8.67 -4.09 38.85
N VAL A 52 8.64 -4.38 37.55
CA VAL A 52 9.18 -5.60 36.98
C VAL A 52 10.01 -5.28 35.72
N ILE A 53 11.15 -5.93 35.58
CA ILE A 53 11.93 -5.86 34.36
C ILE A 53 11.36 -6.90 33.39
N PRO A 54 10.88 -6.49 32.21
CA PRO A 54 10.30 -7.42 31.25
C PRO A 54 11.37 -8.37 30.69
N SER A 55 11.06 -9.65 30.62
CA SER A 55 11.93 -10.66 30.01
C SER A 55 11.77 -10.77 28.51
N LYS A 56 10.69 -10.21 27.94
CA LYS A 56 10.34 -10.30 26.52
C LYS A 56 9.72 -9.00 26.04
N ALA A 57 10.04 -8.65 24.79
CA ALA A 57 9.37 -7.62 24.02
C ALA A 57 9.05 -8.13 22.61
N TYR A 58 8.02 -7.59 22.00
CA TYR A 58 7.51 -8.04 20.72
C TYR A 58 7.26 -6.86 19.80
N ALA A 59 7.43 -7.07 18.51
CA ALA A 59 6.99 -6.14 17.48
C ALA A 59 6.37 -6.89 16.30
N LYS A 60 5.35 -6.30 15.70
CA LYS A 60 4.81 -6.67 14.40
C LYS A 60 5.28 -5.66 13.38
N ILE A 61 5.88 -6.15 12.31
CA ILE A 61 6.47 -5.31 11.28
C ILE A 61 5.94 -5.73 9.92
N SER A 62 5.56 -4.76 9.11
CA SER A 62 5.25 -4.94 7.71
C SER A 62 6.11 -4.03 6.85
N MET A 63 6.32 -4.45 5.61
CA MET A 63 7.06 -3.67 4.62
C MET A 63 6.25 -3.59 3.34
N ARG A 64 6.16 -2.38 2.77
CA ARG A 64 5.63 -2.17 1.43
C ARG A 64 6.79 -2.05 0.48
N LEU A 65 6.78 -2.87 -0.56
CA LEU A 65 7.86 -2.95 -1.52
C LEU A 65 7.52 -2.17 -2.77
N VAL A 66 8.57 -1.71 -3.46
CA VAL A 66 8.44 -1.04 -4.76
C VAL A 66 9.07 -1.89 -5.87
N SER A 67 8.86 -1.48 -7.12
CA SER A 67 9.43 -2.15 -8.30
C SER A 67 10.92 -2.46 -8.11
N ASN A 68 11.37 -3.57 -8.66
CA ASN A 68 12.76 -4.07 -8.58
C ASN A 68 13.20 -4.57 -7.18
N GLN A 69 12.31 -4.63 -6.22
CA GLN A 69 12.57 -5.31 -4.95
C GLN A 69 12.05 -6.76 -5.00
N ASN A 70 12.81 -7.66 -4.40
CA ASN A 70 12.41 -9.07 -4.23
C ASN A 70 12.07 -9.28 -2.75
N TRP A 71 10.82 -9.69 -2.47
CA TRP A 71 10.34 -9.81 -1.10
C TRP A 71 11.14 -10.81 -0.25
N LYS A 72 11.58 -11.94 -0.83
CA LYS A 72 12.40 -12.94 -0.12
C LYS A 72 13.76 -12.36 0.24
N LYS A 73 14.39 -11.63 -0.70
CA LYS A 73 15.66 -10.95 -0.44
C LYS A 73 15.51 -9.88 0.65
N ILE A 74 14.44 -9.09 0.61
CA ILE A 74 14.18 -8.06 1.64
C ILE A 74 13.97 -8.70 3.00
N SER A 75 13.20 -9.79 3.09
CA SER A 75 12.98 -10.53 4.33
C SER A 75 14.30 -11.09 4.91
N SER A 76 15.13 -11.68 4.06
CA SER A 76 16.46 -12.17 4.47
C SER A 76 17.34 -11.04 5.00
N LEU A 77 17.44 -9.93 4.27
CA LEU A 77 18.24 -8.76 4.68
C LEU A 77 17.73 -8.16 6.00
N PHE A 78 16.42 -8.09 6.19
CA PHE A 78 15.84 -7.65 7.46
C PHE A 78 16.22 -8.60 8.60
N THR A 79 16.06 -9.90 8.39
CA THR A 79 16.40 -10.92 9.39
C THR A 79 17.87 -10.87 9.78
N GLU A 80 18.76 -10.77 8.80
CA GLU A 80 20.21 -10.64 9.03
C GLU A 80 20.54 -9.36 9.79
N HIS A 81 19.94 -8.23 9.39
CA HIS A 81 20.15 -6.97 10.07
C HIS A 81 19.72 -7.02 11.54
N MET A 82 18.52 -7.54 11.81
CA MET A 82 17.99 -7.65 13.16
C MET A 82 18.87 -8.56 14.05
N LYS A 83 19.32 -9.68 13.53
CA LYS A 83 20.30 -10.54 14.23
C LYS A 83 21.60 -9.81 14.52
N LYS A 84 22.10 -9.04 13.57
CA LYS A 84 23.35 -8.28 13.70
C LYS A 84 23.29 -7.21 14.79
N ILE A 85 22.16 -6.50 14.90
CA ILE A 85 21.98 -5.41 15.87
C ILE A 85 21.48 -5.89 17.23
N THR A 86 21.13 -7.17 17.38
CA THR A 86 20.69 -7.74 18.66
C THR A 86 21.81 -7.63 19.69
N PRO A 87 21.59 -7.00 20.85
CA PRO A 87 22.60 -6.84 21.87
C PRO A 87 23.12 -8.19 22.44
N LYS A 88 24.34 -8.21 22.87
CA LYS A 88 24.90 -9.39 23.57
C LYS A 88 24.05 -9.71 24.81
N GLY A 89 23.72 -10.98 24.99
CA GLY A 89 22.89 -11.44 26.10
C GLY A 89 21.39 -11.42 25.83
N MET A 90 20.99 -10.98 24.65
CA MET A 90 19.61 -11.08 24.18
C MET A 90 19.48 -12.10 23.05
N GLU A 91 18.33 -12.73 22.95
CA GLU A 91 17.96 -13.64 21.87
C GLU A 91 16.83 -13.01 21.06
N ILE A 92 16.95 -13.05 19.74
CA ILE A 92 15.88 -12.63 18.83
C ILE A 92 15.29 -13.83 18.10
N LYS A 93 13.97 -13.93 18.10
CA LYS A 93 13.22 -14.87 17.27
C LYS A 93 12.42 -14.08 16.24
N ILE A 94 12.62 -14.38 14.97
CA ILE A 94 11.93 -13.74 13.86
C ILE A 94 11.04 -14.79 13.20
N ASN A 95 9.74 -14.53 13.15
CA ASN A 95 8.77 -15.35 12.44
C ASN A 95 8.37 -14.61 11.17
N GLU A 96 8.82 -15.09 10.01
CA GLU A 96 8.38 -14.61 8.71
C GLU A 96 6.99 -15.19 8.43
N HIS A 97 6.05 -14.33 7.99
CA HIS A 97 4.73 -14.77 7.60
C HIS A 97 4.69 -15.00 6.08
N HIS A 98 4.06 -14.11 5.35
CA HIS A 98 3.93 -14.19 3.90
C HIS A 98 4.38 -12.89 3.26
N GLY A 99 4.73 -12.96 1.98
CA GLY A 99 5.09 -11.80 1.19
C GLY A 99 4.71 -11.99 -0.27
N GLY A 100 4.68 -10.90 -1.00
CA GLY A 100 4.39 -10.87 -2.42
C GLY A 100 5.36 -9.97 -3.19
N GLN A 101 5.51 -10.24 -4.46
CA GLN A 101 6.31 -9.38 -5.34
C GLN A 101 5.56 -8.08 -5.63
N PRO A 102 6.27 -6.95 -5.70
CA PRO A 102 5.69 -5.73 -6.25
C PRO A 102 5.23 -5.96 -7.69
N TYR A 103 4.16 -5.28 -8.06
CA TYR A 103 3.62 -5.33 -9.40
C TYR A 103 3.58 -3.93 -10.03
N LEU A 104 3.95 -3.83 -11.28
CA LEU A 104 3.87 -2.60 -12.04
C LEU A 104 3.36 -2.92 -13.45
N THR A 105 2.18 -2.39 -13.78
CA THR A 105 1.64 -2.53 -15.14
C THR A 105 2.16 -1.43 -16.06
N SER A 106 2.26 -1.75 -17.35
CA SER A 106 2.62 -0.79 -18.38
C SER A 106 1.42 0.09 -18.75
N THR A 107 1.67 1.38 -18.96
CA THR A 107 0.65 2.36 -19.38
C THR A 107 0.42 2.41 -20.89
N ASP A 108 1.14 1.61 -21.67
CA ASP A 108 0.99 1.47 -23.12
C ASP A 108 0.26 0.16 -23.52
N SER A 109 -0.13 -0.66 -22.56
CA SER A 109 -0.86 -1.88 -22.82
C SER A 109 -2.27 -1.60 -23.36
N LYS A 110 -2.77 -2.48 -24.24
CA LYS A 110 -4.15 -2.41 -24.78
C LYS A 110 -5.17 -2.28 -23.64
N ALA A 111 -5.00 -3.03 -22.56
CA ALA A 111 -5.87 -2.99 -21.39
C ALA A 111 -5.86 -1.63 -20.70
N TYR A 112 -4.68 -1.04 -20.49
CA TYR A 112 -4.58 0.30 -19.89
C TYR A 112 -5.23 1.38 -20.77
N LEU A 113 -5.00 1.36 -22.08
CA LEU A 113 -5.59 2.32 -23.00
C LEU A 113 -7.12 2.21 -23.05
N ALA A 114 -7.65 0.98 -23.04
CA ALA A 114 -9.09 0.73 -22.97
C ALA A 114 -9.70 1.24 -21.65
N ALA A 115 -9.02 1.01 -20.53
CA ALA A 115 -9.44 1.51 -19.22
C ALA A 115 -9.41 3.04 -19.16
N SER A 116 -8.36 3.68 -19.66
CA SER A 116 -8.24 5.13 -19.71
C SER A 116 -9.39 5.76 -20.52
N LYS A 117 -9.72 5.18 -21.67
CA LYS A 117 -10.84 5.61 -22.50
C LYS A 117 -12.20 5.41 -21.79
N ALA A 118 -12.35 4.30 -21.06
CA ALA A 118 -13.56 4.03 -20.29
C ALA A 118 -13.78 5.06 -19.17
N TYR A 119 -12.74 5.36 -18.40
CA TYR A 119 -12.79 6.41 -17.38
C TYR A 119 -13.13 7.78 -17.98
N PHE A 120 -12.46 8.15 -19.06
CA PHE A 120 -12.75 9.42 -19.74
C PHE A 120 -14.21 9.50 -20.19
N THR A 121 -14.75 8.42 -20.73
CA THR A 121 -16.14 8.37 -21.20
C THR A 121 -17.15 8.62 -20.08
N VAL A 122 -16.93 8.05 -18.89
CA VAL A 122 -17.87 8.12 -17.77
C VAL A 122 -17.68 9.36 -16.92
N PHE A 123 -16.42 9.71 -16.63
CA PHE A 123 -16.10 10.81 -15.70
C PHE A 123 -15.84 12.14 -16.42
N ASN A 124 -15.75 12.15 -17.75
CA ASN A 124 -15.35 13.31 -18.56
C ASN A 124 -14.05 13.98 -18.08
N LYS A 125 -13.14 13.17 -17.55
CA LYS A 125 -11.82 13.58 -17.06
C LYS A 125 -10.78 12.54 -17.45
N GLN A 126 -9.62 13.01 -17.90
CA GLN A 126 -8.51 12.11 -18.20
C GLN A 126 -7.98 11.48 -16.89
N PRO A 127 -7.93 10.14 -16.78
CA PRO A 127 -7.40 9.51 -15.60
C PRO A 127 -5.88 9.67 -15.52
N PHE A 128 -5.35 9.76 -14.31
CA PHE A 128 -3.93 9.70 -14.06
C PHE A 128 -3.51 8.27 -13.77
N ALA A 129 -2.40 7.84 -14.39
CA ALA A 129 -1.71 6.63 -13.96
C ALA A 129 -0.99 6.91 -12.64
N ILE A 130 -1.40 6.25 -11.59
CA ILE A 130 -0.76 6.38 -10.28
C ILE A 130 -0.04 5.08 -9.90
N LYS A 131 1.01 5.20 -9.13
CA LYS A 131 1.57 4.09 -8.37
C LYS A 131 1.01 4.17 -6.97
N ASP A 132 0.58 3.05 -6.45
CA ASP A 132 0.04 2.97 -5.10
C ASP A 132 0.86 1.99 -4.26
N GLY A 133 1.01 2.31 -2.97
CA GLY A 133 1.60 1.43 -1.98
C GLY A 133 0.65 0.35 -1.48
N GLY A 134 -0.54 0.23 -2.06
CA GLY A 134 -1.53 -0.79 -1.72
C GLY A 134 -1.00 -2.21 -1.91
N SER A 135 -1.44 -3.14 -1.07
CA SER A 135 -0.96 -4.52 -1.08
C SER A 135 -2.01 -5.45 -1.66
N ILE A 136 -1.81 -5.84 -2.91
CA ILE A 136 -2.62 -6.88 -3.57
C ILE A 136 -1.65 -7.96 -4.11
N PRO A 137 -1.09 -8.81 -3.25
CA PRO A 137 0.01 -9.73 -3.60
C PRO A 137 -0.32 -10.70 -4.72
N ILE A 138 -1.59 -11.04 -4.89
CA ILE A 138 -2.07 -11.99 -5.90
C ILE A 138 -1.85 -11.49 -7.33
N ILE A 139 -1.73 -10.18 -7.55
CA ILE A 139 -1.60 -9.61 -8.91
C ILE A 139 -0.31 -10.08 -9.59
N ALA A 140 0.80 -10.05 -8.88
CA ALA A 140 2.07 -10.57 -9.42
C ALA A 140 2.00 -12.08 -9.69
N GLN A 141 1.21 -12.82 -8.91
CA GLN A 141 0.99 -14.24 -9.13
C GLN A 141 0.13 -14.48 -10.37
N PHE A 142 -0.92 -13.69 -10.61
CA PHE A 142 -1.72 -13.79 -11.84
C PHE A 142 -0.86 -13.60 -13.10
N GLU A 143 0.02 -12.59 -13.11
CA GLU A 143 0.93 -12.42 -14.23
C GLU A 143 1.83 -13.65 -14.41
N LYS A 144 2.40 -14.15 -13.33
CA LYS A 144 3.33 -15.29 -13.37
C LYS A 144 2.65 -16.59 -13.84
N GLU A 145 1.47 -16.91 -13.30
CA GLU A 145 0.81 -18.22 -13.54
C GLU A 145 -0.04 -18.21 -14.81
N LEU A 146 -0.66 -17.08 -15.14
CA LEU A 146 -1.57 -16.96 -16.28
C LEU A 146 -0.94 -16.30 -17.51
N GLY A 147 0.23 -15.68 -17.36
CA GLY A 147 0.90 -14.95 -18.43
C GLY A 147 0.14 -13.69 -18.90
N VAL A 148 -0.79 -13.18 -18.09
CA VAL A 148 -1.64 -12.03 -18.43
C VAL A 148 -1.27 -10.80 -17.63
N LYS A 149 -1.26 -9.64 -18.29
CA LYS A 149 -1.09 -8.35 -17.61
C LYS A 149 -2.39 -7.94 -16.93
N THR A 150 -2.27 -7.54 -15.67
CA THR A 150 -3.40 -7.04 -14.89
C THR A 150 -3.37 -5.53 -14.84
N ILE A 151 -4.52 -4.89 -14.99
CA ILE A 151 -4.71 -3.47 -14.70
C ILE A 151 -5.57 -3.33 -13.44
N LEU A 152 -5.26 -2.33 -12.64
CA LEU A 152 -6.01 -2.02 -11.43
C LEU A 152 -6.87 -0.78 -11.69
N MET A 153 -8.17 -0.93 -11.51
CA MET A 153 -9.17 0.12 -11.70
C MET A 153 -9.86 0.37 -10.36
N GLY A 154 -9.66 1.55 -9.78
CA GLY A 154 -10.21 1.93 -8.48
C GLY A 154 -11.25 3.04 -8.62
N PHE A 155 -12.31 2.98 -7.81
CA PHE A 155 -13.41 3.95 -7.78
C PHE A 155 -13.61 4.57 -6.39
N GLY A 156 -12.82 4.17 -5.42
CA GLY A 156 -12.81 4.75 -4.07
C GLY A 156 -12.14 6.11 -4.05
N LEU A 157 -12.54 6.94 -3.10
CA LEU A 157 -11.97 8.26 -2.83
C LEU A 157 -11.27 8.27 -1.48
N ASP A 158 -10.31 9.17 -1.29
CA ASP A 158 -9.68 9.37 0.02
C ASP A 158 -10.72 9.76 1.09
N SER A 159 -11.81 10.43 0.70
CA SER A 159 -12.93 10.79 1.58
C SER A 159 -13.77 9.60 2.05
N ASP A 160 -13.66 8.44 1.40
CA ASP A 160 -14.44 7.24 1.76
C ASP A 160 -13.96 6.60 3.08
N ALA A 161 -12.92 7.14 3.69
CA ALA A 161 -12.37 6.72 4.99
C ALA A 161 -12.01 5.22 5.03
N ILE A 162 -11.44 4.69 3.94
CA ILE A 162 -11.08 3.28 3.78
C ILE A 162 -10.21 2.81 4.95
N HIS A 163 -10.58 1.70 5.57
CA HIS A 163 -9.96 1.15 6.79
C HIS A 163 -10.05 2.05 8.04
N SER A 164 -11.00 2.98 8.06
CA SER A 164 -11.21 3.92 9.16
C SER A 164 -12.66 3.86 9.69
N PRO A 165 -12.95 4.42 10.86
CA PRO A 165 -14.32 4.57 11.31
C PRO A 165 -15.17 5.37 10.31
N ASN A 166 -16.43 4.94 10.14
CA ASN A 166 -17.38 5.50 9.17
C ASN A 166 -16.96 5.30 7.70
N GLU A 167 -16.23 4.23 7.41
CA GLU A 167 -15.95 3.83 6.03
C GLU A 167 -17.24 3.76 5.22
N HIS A 168 -17.22 4.35 4.04
CA HIS A 168 -18.38 4.39 3.14
C HIS A 168 -17.94 4.36 1.69
N PHE A 169 -18.89 4.22 0.79
CA PHE A 169 -18.67 4.27 -0.65
C PHE A 169 -19.81 5.03 -1.32
N GLY A 170 -19.47 6.06 -2.10
CA GLY A 170 -20.46 6.91 -2.74
C GLY A 170 -21.27 6.17 -3.80
N LEU A 171 -22.61 6.22 -3.75
CA LEU A 171 -23.48 5.56 -4.71
C LEU A 171 -23.25 6.03 -6.15
N SER A 172 -22.93 7.31 -6.36
CA SER A 172 -22.54 7.83 -7.67
C SER A 172 -21.30 7.13 -8.22
N ASN A 173 -20.27 6.93 -7.39
CA ASN A 173 -19.07 6.20 -7.79
C ASN A 173 -19.34 4.71 -8.02
N PHE A 174 -20.27 4.13 -7.28
CA PHE A 174 -20.70 2.75 -7.52
C PHE A 174 -21.31 2.58 -8.92
N TYR A 175 -22.26 3.44 -9.30
CA TYR A 175 -22.88 3.37 -10.63
C TYR A 175 -21.89 3.74 -11.74
N ASN A 176 -21.11 4.78 -11.56
CA ASN A 176 -20.05 5.14 -12.50
C ASN A 176 -19.02 4.01 -12.67
N GLY A 177 -18.72 3.28 -11.61
CA GLY A 177 -17.86 2.10 -11.65
C GLY A 177 -18.42 1.01 -12.55
N ILE A 178 -19.71 0.67 -12.41
CA ILE A 178 -20.39 -0.31 -13.26
C ILE A 178 -20.31 0.11 -14.73
N GLU A 179 -20.65 1.36 -15.03
CA GLU A 179 -20.61 1.89 -16.40
C GLU A 179 -19.18 1.90 -16.96
N THR A 180 -18.19 2.26 -16.14
CA THR A 180 -16.78 2.24 -16.56
C THR A 180 -16.31 0.84 -16.91
N ILE A 181 -16.67 -0.18 -16.13
CA ILE A 181 -16.33 -1.58 -16.42
C ILE A 181 -16.99 -2.05 -17.72
N ALA A 182 -18.25 -1.72 -17.93
CA ALA A 182 -18.95 -2.05 -19.19
C ALA A 182 -18.25 -1.41 -20.42
N ASN A 183 -17.89 -0.13 -20.31
CA ASN A 183 -17.13 0.57 -21.35
C ASN A 183 -15.72 0.01 -21.53
N PHE A 184 -15.05 -0.42 -20.44
CA PHE A 184 -13.75 -1.06 -20.54
C PHE A 184 -13.80 -2.31 -21.44
N TYR A 185 -14.73 -3.22 -21.20
CA TYR A 185 -14.87 -4.42 -22.04
C TYR A 185 -15.21 -4.08 -23.48
N LYS A 186 -16.05 -3.08 -23.72
CA LYS A 186 -16.37 -2.58 -25.06
C LYS A 186 -15.11 -2.10 -25.79
N PHE A 187 -14.28 -1.28 -25.14
CA PHE A 187 -13.09 -0.71 -25.77
C PHE A 187 -11.93 -1.72 -25.86
N TYR A 188 -11.85 -2.66 -24.95
CA TYR A 188 -10.85 -3.72 -25.00
C TYR A 188 -11.04 -4.69 -26.16
N ASN A 189 -12.29 -4.87 -26.61
CA ASN A 189 -12.64 -5.75 -27.74
C ASN A 189 -12.59 -5.05 -29.10
N GLN A 190 -12.28 -3.76 -29.14
CA GLN A 190 -12.02 -3.01 -30.39
C GLN A 190 -10.53 -3.07 -30.74
#